data_29de05b3b77c776b07c3660a1cdacf02
#
_entry.id   29de05b3b77c776b07c3660a1cdacf02
#
_cell.length_a   1.000
_cell.length_b   1.000
_cell.length_c   1.000
_cell.angle_alpha   90.00
_cell.angle_beta   90.00
_cell.angle_gamma   90.00
#
_symmetry.space_group_name_H-M   'P 1'
#
loop_
_entity.id
_entity.type
_entity.pdbx_description
1 polymer ?
#
loop_
_entity_poly.entity_id
_entity_poly.type
_entity_poly.pdbx_seq_one_letter_code
_entity_poly.pdbx_strand_id
1 'polypeptide(L)'
;MALLVGLVGVLAGLVLPFAPVIADQTTVSWPAPGHSAESSTAFFAPYRPTELTATVSCSAIRAATDRGGAVTVLATGPDGDGLVLRTEAGVAQLRLGPRVVSTQPVAGILSDCQTRVHAGSTGTVITVGNARTITLPGEPVPKVFAFRTDLDSSQAAGMTVTARTASPFATSPSRVKILLIAVQLLTALIALGLLARSWVALKSTQLRWRSAWVDLGVVGVLAGWAIIGPLTDDDGFATTIARNAAQTGNVGNYYRWWNASETPFALTEQLLAPLTQVSLAPLWLRMPSTVLGVATWFVLSRGVL
;
A
#
# COMPACT_ATOMS: atom_id res chain seq x y z
N MET A 1 15.84 -37.63 16.44
CA MET A 1 16.15 -36.79 15.25
C MET A 1 15.18 -35.62 15.07
N ALA A 2 13.87 -35.81 15.04
CA ALA A 2 12.91 -34.71 14.88
C ALA A 2 13.09 -33.58 15.90
N LEU A 3 13.32 -33.91 17.19
CA LEU A 3 13.56 -32.93 18.25
C LEU A 3 14.85 -32.11 18.03
N LEU A 4 15.92 -32.71 17.55
CA LEU A 4 17.17 -31.98 17.25
C LEU A 4 16.99 -31.03 16.08
N VAL A 5 16.31 -31.47 15.03
CA VAL A 5 15.98 -30.62 13.88
C VAL A 5 15.05 -29.48 14.29
N GLY A 6 14.01 -29.78 15.10
CA GLY A 6 13.13 -28.77 15.65
C GLY A 6 13.85 -27.75 16.52
N LEU A 7 14.82 -28.18 17.34
CA LEU A 7 15.64 -27.30 18.18
C LEU A 7 16.43 -26.29 17.32
N VAL A 8 17.03 -26.76 16.23
CA VAL A 8 17.74 -25.86 15.29
C VAL A 8 16.79 -24.79 14.72
N GLY A 9 15.56 -25.18 14.36
CA GLY A 9 14.53 -24.24 13.89
C GLY A 9 14.15 -23.21 14.96
N VAL A 10 13.97 -23.66 16.21
CA VAL A 10 13.68 -22.77 17.35
C VAL A 10 14.83 -21.79 17.59
N LEU A 11 16.07 -22.26 17.59
CA LEU A 11 17.24 -21.39 17.76
C LEU A 11 17.35 -20.36 16.62
N ALA A 12 17.12 -20.77 15.38
CA ALA A 12 17.07 -19.83 14.25
C ALA A 12 15.95 -18.79 14.42
N GLY A 13 14.77 -19.22 14.92
CA GLY A 13 13.65 -18.33 15.22
C GLY A 13 13.96 -17.34 16.35
N LEU A 14 14.67 -17.75 17.39
CA LEU A 14 15.07 -16.87 18.49
C LEU A 14 16.09 -15.80 18.07
N VAL A 15 16.96 -16.13 17.10
CA VAL A 15 17.96 -15.19 16.57
C VAL A 15 17.36 -14.25 15.50
N LEU A 16 16.27 -14.66 14.84
CA LEU A 16 15.66 -13.93 13.73
C LEU A 16 15.30 -12.46 14.04
N PRO A 17 14.75 -12.08 15.21
CA PRO A 17 14.47 -10.68 15.53
C PRO A 17 15.72 -9.79 15.58
N PHE A 18 16.87 -10.37 15.92
CA PHE A 18 18.14 -9.66 16.03
C PHE A 18 18.93 -9.60 14.72
N ALA A 19 18.44 -10.30 13.69
CA ALA A 19 19.10 -10.28 12.39
C ALA A 19 18.92 -8.90 11.73
N PRO A 20 19.99 -8.35 11.10
CA PRO A 20 19.96 -7.02 10.52
C PRO A 20 18.93 -6.95 9.38
N VAL A 21 18.36 -5.78 9.21
CA VAL A 21 17.48 -5.42 8.09
C VAL A 21 18.14 -4.32 7.25
N ILE A 22 17.74 -4.22 6.00
CA ILE A 22 18.14 -3.15 5.10
C ILE A 22 17.03 -2.11 5.11
N ALA A 23 17.35 -0.88 5.45
CA ALA A 23 16.37 0.21 5.35
C ALA A 23 16.11 0.52 3.88
N ASP A 24 14.86 0.43 3.47
CA ASP A 24 14.45 0.71 2.11
C ASP A 24 13.97 2.15 1.99
N GLN A 25 14.40 2.83 0.94
CA GLN A 25 13.78 4.08 0.52
C GLN A 25 12.63 3.75 -0.42
N THR A 26 11.43 3.87 0.08
CA THR A 26 10.25 3.64 -0.73
C THR A 26 10.03 4.79 -1.69
N THR A 27 9.88 4.50 -2.96
CA THR A 27 9.46 5.46 -3.97
C THR A 27 8.00 5.22 -4.30
N VAL A 28 7.18 6.24 -4.10
CA VAL A 28 5.78 6.24 -4.49
C VAL A 28 5.65 7.00 -5.80
N SER A 29 5.10 6.37 -6.82
CA SER A 29 4.82 6.98 -8.13
C SER A 29 3.32 7.02 -8.38
N TRP A 30 2.81 8.17 -8.77
CA TRP A 30 1.43 8.36 -9.19
C TRP A 30 1.37 9.09 -10.54
N PRO A 31 0.56 8.61 -11.49
CA PRO A 31 -0.08 7.30 -11.46
C PRO A 31 0.94 6.16 -11.43
N ALA A 32 0.49 4.98 -11.01
CA ALA A 32 1.29 3.77 -11.14
C ALA A 32 1.59 3.47 -12.62
N PRO A 33 2.71 2.83 -12.96
CA PRO A 33 3.02 2.48 -14.33
C PRO A 33 1.87 1.72 -15.02
N GLY A 34 1.45 2.22 -16.19
CA GLY A 34 0.35 1.64 -16.95
C GLY A 34 -1.06 2.03 -16.49
N HIS A 35 -1.19 2.90 -15.49
CA HIS A 35 -2.47 3.39 -15.00
C HIS A 35 -2.68 4.87 -15.36
N SER A 36 -3.92 5.28 -15.42
CA SER A 36 -4.32 6.68 -15.58
C SER A 36 -4.25 7.43 -14.24
N ALA A 37 -4.10 8.76 -14.31
CA ALA A 37 -4.10 9.60 -13.14
C ALA A 37 -5.52 9.77 -12.60
N GLU A 38 -5.79 9.14 -11.47
CA GLU A 38 -7.05 9.19 -10.73
C GLU A 38 -6.76 9.49 -9.26
N SER A 39 -7.73 10.07 -8.57
CA SER A 39 -7.58 10.34 -7.13
C SER A 39 -7.37 9.04 -6.36
N SER A 40 -6.40 9.03 -5.47
CA SER A 40 -6.14 7.87 -4.60
C SER A 40 -7.32 7.64 -3.64
N THR A 41 -7.63 6.38 -3.40
CA THR A 41 -8.76 5.98 -2.56
C THR A 41 -8.43 5.93 -1.07
N ALA A 42 -7.15 6.03 -0.72
CA ALA A 42 -6.68 6.01 0.65
C ALA A 42 -5.70 7.16 0.91
N PHE A 43 -5.69 7.63 2.14
CA PHE A 43 -4.65 8.52 2.61
C PHE A 43 -3.38 7.71 2.88
N PHE A 44 -2.26 8.22 2.39
CA PHE A 44 -0.97 7.69 2.78
C PHE A 44 -0.65 8.16 4.20
N ALA A 45 -0.05 7.29 4.94
CA ALA A 45 0.68 7.74 6.09
C ALA A 45 1.79 8.70 5.63
N PRO A 46 1.97 9.86 6.24
CA PRO A 46 3.04 10.73 5.85
C PRO A 46 4.36 10.03 6.11
N TYR A 47 4.84 9.29 5.12
CA TYR A 47 6.27 9.16 4.99
C TYR A 47 6.80 10.59 4.98
N ARG A 48 7.83 10.88 5.72
CA ARG A 48 8.53 12.14 5.51
C ARG A 48 9.09 12.07 4.10
N PRO A 49 8.51 12.76 3.12
CA PRO A 49 9.10 12.76 1.79
C PRO A 49 10.47 13.43 1.91
N THR A 50 11.48 12.75 1.44
CA THR A 50 12.85 13.29 1.33
C THR A 50 13.04 14.01 0.01
N GLU A 51 12.22 13.65 -0.98
CA GLU A 51 12.22 14.23 -2.31
C GLU A 51 10.82 14.09 -2.92
N LEU A 52 10.35 15.13 -3.59
CA LEU A 52 9.10 15.15 -4.34
C LEU A 52 9.34 15.75 -5.72
N THR A 53 8.95 15.05 -6.75
CA THR A 53 8.89 15.59 -8.11
C THR A 53 7.48 15.47 -8.64
N ALA A 54 6.87 16.59 -9.00
CA ALA A 54 5.56 16.62 -9.62
C ALA A 54 5.68 17.29 -11.01
N THR A 55 5.05 16.68 -12.00
CA THR A 55 4.95 17.22 -13.36
C THR A 55 3.48 17.29 -13.73
N VAL A 56 3.06 18.46 -14.22
CA VAL A 56 1.70 18.70 -14.68
C VAL A 56 1.74 19.32 -16.07
N SER A 57 1.04 18.73 -17.02
CA SER A 57 0.95 19.27 -18.38
C SER A 57 0.11 20.55 -18.39
N CYS A 58 0.47 21.49 -19.22
CA CYS A 58 -0.33 22.72 -19.37
C CYS A 58 -1.71 22.46 -19.98
N SER A 59 -1.86 21.38 -20.75
CA SER A 59 -3.15 20.89 -21.22
C SER A 59 -4.08 20.52 -20.07
N ALA A 60 -3.58 19.87 -19.02
CA ALA A 60 -4.37 19.55 -17.82
C ALA A 60 -4.82 20.82 -17.07
N ILE A 61 -3.94 21.83 -16.97
CA ILE A 61 -4.30 23.12 -16.35
C ILE A 61 -5.40 23.84 -17.14
N ARG A 62 -5.35 23.79 -18.47
CA ARG A 62 -6.41 24.34 -19.32
C ARG A 62 -7.71 23.58 -19.16
N ALA A 63 -7.69 22.26 -19.26
CA ALA A 63 -8.87 21.43 -19.07
C ALA A 63 -9.57 21.69 -17.75
N ALA A 64 -8.79 21.94 -16.69
CA ALA A 64 -9.33 22.35 -15.40
C ALA A 64 -10.01 23.71 -15.46
N THR A 65 -9.43 24.66 -16.19
CA THR A 65 -10.00 26.02 -16.34
C THR A 65 -11.30 26.00 -17.15
N ASP A 66 -11.35 25.19 -18.20
CA ASP A 66 -12.51 25.07 -19.09
C ASP A 66 -13.73 24.45 -18.38
N ARG A 67 -13.53 23.71 -17.29
CA ARG A 67 -14.63 23.21 -16.43
C ARG A 67 -15.33 24.32 -15.65
N GLY A 68 -14.65 25.44 -15.43
CA GLY A 68 -15.17 26.57 -14.64
C GLY A 68 -15.17 26.27 -13.13
N GLY A 69 -15.29 27.33 -12.34
CA GLY A 69 -15.26 27.23 -10.88
C GLY A 69 -13.86 26.95 -10.33
N ALA A 70 -13.80 26.43 -9.12
CA ALA A 70 -12.56 26.02 -8.45
C ALA A 70 -12.31 24.54 -8.71
N VAL A 71 -11.24 24.22 -9.47
CA VAL A 71 -10.89 22.84 -9.86
C VAL A 71 -9.49 22.51 -9.36
N THR A 72 -9.35 21.41 -8.65
CA THR A 72 -8.05 20.86 -8.23
C THR A 72 -7.43 20.11 -9.37
N VAL A 73 -6.32 20.61 -9.91
CA VAL A 73 -5.53 19.91 -10.93
C VAL A 73 -4.74 18.79 -10.28
N LEU A 74 -4.01 19.12 -9.22
CA LEU A 74 -3.22 18.17 -8.42
C LEU A 74 -3.16 18.63 -6.98
N ALA A 75 -3.41 17.73 -6.05
CA ALA A 75 -3.13 17.95 -4.64
C ALA A 75 -2.47 16.70 -4.03
N THR A 76 -1.46 16.91 -3.19
CA THR A 76 -0.81 15.83 -2.43
C THR A 76 -1.25 15.76 -0.97
N GLY A 77 -2.11 16.65 -0.55
CA GLY A 77 -2.64 16.72 0.81
C GLY A 77 -3.81 17.68 0.93
N PRO A 78 -4.36 17.84 2.14
CA PRO A 78 -5.36 18.87 2.41
C PRO A 78 -4.76 20.27 2.23
N ASP A 79 -5.62 21.25 2.09
CA ASP A 79 -5.21 22.64 1.97
C ASP A 79 -4.36 23.04 3.19
N GLY A 80 -3.18 23.57 2.90
CA GLY A 80 -2.23 24.05 3.92
C GLY A 80 -1.09 23.10 4.26
N ASP A 81 -1.09 21.84 3.79
CA ASP A 81 -0.04 20.87 4.19
C ASP A 81 0.76 20.26 3.03
N GLY A 82 0.22 20.16 1.83
CA GLY A 82 0.83 19.52 0.68
C GLY A 82 1.17 20.47 -0.47
N LEU A 83 1.48 19.88 -1.60
CA LEU A 83 1.51 20.58 -2.89
C LEU A 83 0.08 20.65 -3.43
N VAL A 84 -0.39 21.83 -3.78
CA VAL A 84 -1.71 22.04 -4.38
C VAL A 84 -1.58 22.92 -5.60
N LEU A 85 -2.02 22.42 -6.75
CA LEU A 85 -2.25 23.18 -7.98
C LEU A 85 -3.74 23.18 -8.27
N ARG A 86 -4.34 24.37 -8.26
CA ARG A 86 -5.77 24.55 -8.55
C ARG A 86 -5.97 25.66 -9.58
N THR A 87 -7.08 25.62 -10.27
CA THR A 87 -7.54 26.70 -11.14
C THR A 87 -8.83 27.28 -10.58
N GLU A 88 -8.94 28.60 -10.63
CA GLU A 88 -10.15 29.31 -10.23
C GLU A 88 -10.23 30.63 -11.00
N ALA A 89 -11.40 30.97 -11.54
CA ALA A 89 -11.62 32.21 -12.26
C ALA A 89 -10.56 32.50 -13.37
N GLY A 90 -10.12 31.48 -14.10
CA GLY A 90 -9.13 31.61 -15.16
C GLY A 90 -7.69 31.80 -14.69
N VAL A 91 -7.41 31.59 -13.42
CA VAL A 91 -6.09 31.71 -12.80
C VAL A 91 -5.64 30.37 -12.26
N ALA A 92 -4.42 29.96 -12.58
CA ALA A 92 -3.76 28.81 -11.97
C ALA A 92 -2.95 29.26 -10.75
N GLN A 93 -3.20 28.64 -9.62
CA GLN A 93 -2.52 28.91 -8.35
C GLN A 93 -1.78 27.66 -7.89
N LEU A 94 -0.47 27.81 -7.64
CA LEU A 94 0.37 26.78 -7.04
C LEU A 94 0.68 27.15 -5.60
N ARG A 95 0.45 26.20 -4.69
CA ARG A 95 0.69 26.34 -3.25
C ARG A 95 1.61 25.24 -2.75
N LEU A 96 2.50 25.58 -1.83
CA LEU A 96 3.30 24.67 -1.02
C LEU A 96 2.93 24.89 0.44
N GLY A 97 2.28 23.92 1.04
CA GLY A 97 1.69 24.13 2.35
C GLY A 97 0.75 25.34 2.36
N PRO A 98 0.88 26.24 3.36
CA PRO A 98 0.03 27.43 3.44
C PRO A 98 0.43 28.54 2.44
N ARG A 99 1.60 28.44 1.81
CA ARG A 99 2.18 29.51 1.00
C ARG A 99 1.75 29.40 -0.47
N VAL A 100 1.25 30.49 -1.03
CA VAL A 100 1.08 30.64 -2.48
C VAL A 100 2.43 31.01 -3.09
N VAL A 101 2.94 30.16 -3.99
CA VAL A 101 4.26 30.33 -4.60
C VAL A 101 4.20 30.81 -6.04
N SER A 102 3.08 30.57 -6.71
CA SER A 102 2.84 31.07 -8.06
C SER A 102 1.35 31.28 -8.31
N THR A 103 1.05 32.39 -8.98
CA THR A 103 -0.29 32.71 -9.47
C THR A 103 -0.14 33.19 -10.92
N GLN A 104 -0.86 32.55 -11.85
CA GLN A 104 -0.72 32.85 -13.28
C GLN A 104 -2.06 32.79 -14.00
N PRO A 105 -2.35 33.76 -14.88
CA PRO A 105 -3.48 33.67 -15.80
C PRO A 105 -3.30 32.48 -16.75
N VAL A 106 -4.31 31.63 -16.89
CA VAL A 106 -4.23 30.43 -17.76
C VAL A 106 -4.24 30.82 -19.24
N ALA A 107 -4.86 31.94 -19.60
CA ALA A 107 -4.89 32.45 -20.97
C ALA A 107 -3.52 32.68 -21.61
N GLY A 108 -2.47 32.89 -20.80
CA GLY A 108 -1.08 33.04 -21.26
C GLY A 108 -0.26 31.76 -21.27
N ILE A 109 -0.83 30.62 -20.90
CA ILE A 109 -0.12 29.35 -20.82
C ILE A 109 -0.13 28.66 -22.19
N LEU A 110 1.03 28.33 -22.75
CA LEU A 110 1.15 27.59 -24.01
C LEU A 110 0.66 26.14 -23.84
N SER A 111 0.15 25.52 -24.93
CA SER A 111 -0.37 24.15 -24.88
C SER A 111 0.71 23.09 -24.59
N ASP A 112 1.90 23.31 -25.13
CA ASP A 112 3.01 22.33 -25.10
C ASP A 112 4.02 22.63 -24.00
N CYS A 113 3.54 23.03 -22.84
CA CYS A 113 4.40 23.29 -21.70
C CYS A 113 4.11 22.32 -20.55
N GLN A 114 5.01 22.33 -19.56
CA GLN A 114 4.86 21.58 -18.31
C GLN A 114 5.14 22.49 -17.12
N THR A 115 4.38 22.32 -16.07
CA THR A 115 4.74 22.84 -14.74
C THR A 115 5.42 21.70 -13.98
N ARG A 116 6.66 21.91 -13.57
CA ARG A 116 7.42 20.93 -12.80
C ARG A 116 7.78 21.52 -11.45
N VAL A 117 7.54 20.74 -10.41
CA VAL A 117 7.96 21.04 -9.03
C VAL A 117 8.95 19.97 -8.61
N HIS A 118 10.13 20.37 -8.20
CA HIS A 118 11.12 19.47 -7.60
C HIS A 118 11.49 20.01 -6.23
N ALA A 119 11.20 19.25 -5.20
CA ALA A 119 11.49 19.58 -3.81
C ALA A 119 12.42 18.51 -3.22
N GLY A 120 13.45 18.95 -2.54
CA GLY A 120 14.45 18.07 -1.93
C GLY A 120 15.13 18.74 -0.72
N SER A 121 16.24 18.18 -0.28
CA SER A 121 16.96 18.63 0.93
C SER A 121 17.48 20.07 0.88
N THR A 122 17.72 20.60 -0.34
CA THR A 122 18.22 21.97 -0.53
C THR A 122 17.13 23.01 -0.71
N GLY A 123 15.88 22.57 -0.84
CA GLY A 123 14.71 23.42 -1.08
C GLY A 123 13.90 22.97 -2.28
N THR A 124 13.05 23.85 -2.77
CA THR A 124 12.12 23.58 -3.86
C THR A 124 12.42 24.42 -5.09
N VAL A 125 12.46 23.78 -6.26
CA VAL A 125 12.59 24.42 -7.58
C VAL A 125 11.28 24.19 -8.33
N ILE A 126 10.69 25.26 -8.84
CA ILE A 126 9.45 25.23 -9.60
C ILE A 126 9.74 25.80 -10.98
N THR A 127 9.50 25.02 -12.01
CA THR A 127 9.58 25.48 -13.42
C THR A 127 8.15 25.57 -13.94
N VAL A 128 7.75 26.76 -14.33
CA VAL A 128 6.41 27.00 -14.88
C VAL A 128 6.54 27.31 -16.36
N GLY A 129 5.96 26.44 -17.18
CA GLY A 129 6.17 26.52 -18.62
C GLY A 129 7.63 26.34 -18.99
N ASN A 130 8.03 26.97 -20.10
CA ASN A 130 9.41 26.86 -20.59
C ASN A 130 10.31 28.02 -20.16
N ALA A 131 9.81 28.99 -19.41
CA ALA A 131 10.48 30.28 -19.24
C ALA A 131 10.68 30.74 -17.78
N ARG A 132 9.89 30.29 -16.82
CA ARG A 132 9.94 30.82 -15.45
C ARG A 132 10.37 29.74 -14.44
N THR A 133 11.52 29.97 -13.82
CA THR A 133 11.99 29.14 -12.70
C THR A 133 11.93 29.96 -11.41
N ILE A 134 11.33 29.36 -10.37
CA ILE A 134 11.25 29.91 -9.02
C ILE A 134 12.03 28.96 -8.13
N THR A 135 13.02 29.48 -7.42
CA THR A 135 13.82 28.70 -6.46
C THR A 135 13.48 29.17 -5.05
N LEU A 136 13.16 28.24 -4.18
CA LEU A 136 12.82 28.46 -2.78
C LEU A 136 13.81 27.67 -1.91
N PRO A 137 14.96 28.26 -1.57
CA PRO A 137 15.97 27.59 -0.78
C PRO A 137 15.45 27.34 0.64
N GLY A 138 15.73 26.14 1.19
CA GLY A 138 15.33 25.75 2.54
C GLY A 138 13.83 25.46 2.72
N GLU A 139 13.02 25.56 1.66
CA GLU A 139 11.62 25.18 1.74
C GLU A 139 11.51 23.67 1.98
N PRO A 140 10.76 23.22 3.01
CA PRO A 140 10.61 21.81 3.30
C PRO A 140 9.87 21.09 2.16
N VAL A 141 10.19 19.80 1.99
CA VAL A 141 9.49 18.97 1.00
C VAL A 141 8.01 18.87 1.38
N PRO A 142 7.09 19.15 0.45
CA PRO A 142 5.65 19.10 0.70
C PRO A 142 5.23 17.71 1.19
N LYS A 143 4.33 17.66 2.14
CA LYS A 143 3.78 16.39 2.64
C LYS A 143 2.95 15.70 1.57
N VAL A 144 2.93 14.38 1.60
CA VAL A 144 2.11 13.55 0.72
C VAL A 144 1.21 12.68 1.57
N PHE A 145 -0.09 12.96 1.52
CA PHE A 145 -1.12 12.19 2.23
C PHE A 145 -1.97 11.38 1.26
N ALA A 146 -2.22 11.92 0.08
CA ALA A 146 -3.02 11.34 -0.97
C ALA A 146 -2.71 12.04 -2.27
N PHE A 147 -3.06 11.44 -3.40
CA PHE A 147 -3.06 12.12 -4.68
C PHE A 147 -4.50 12.41 -5.08
N ARG A 148 -4.81 13.66 -5.35
CA ARG A 148 -6.15 14.11 -5.70
C ARG A 148 -6.11 14.92 -6.98
N THR A 149 -7.07 14.67 -7.83
CA THR A 149 -7.38 15.49 -9.02
C THR A 149 -8.88 15.48 -9.25
N ASP A 150 -9.42 16.60 -9.69
CA ASP A 150 -10.81 16.70 -10.10
C ASP A 150 -10.96 16.47 -11.63
N LEU A 151 -9.85 16.20 -12.31
CA LEU A 151 -9.81 15.93 -13.75
C LEU A 151 -10.15 14.47 -14.05
N ASP A 152 -10.75 14.24 -15.20
CA ASP A 152 -10.92 12.91 -15.74
C ASP A 152 -9.57 12.35 -16.23
N SER A 153 -9.45 11.04 -16.30
CA SER A 153 -8.20 10.37 -16.67
C SER A 153 -7.60 10.84 -18.00
N SER A 154 -8.44 11.17 -18.98
CA SER A 154 -8.01 11.71 -20.27
C SER A 154 -7.46 13.13 -20.16
N GLN A 155 -8.06 13.96 -19.31
CA GLN A 155 -7.64 15.35 -19.06
C GLN A 155 -6.39 15.42 -18.17
N ALA A 156 -6.21 14.44 -17.29
CA ALA A 156 -5.06 14.29 -16.41
C ALA A 156 -3.84 13.64 -17.10
N ALA A 157 -3.91 13.40 -18.40
CA ALA A 157 -2.81 12.80 -19.17
C ALA A 157 -1.53 13.62 -19.04
N GLY A 158 -0.40 12.93 -18.81
CA GLY A 158 0.91 13.56 -18.63
C GLY A 158 1.15 14.16 -17.24
N MET A 159 0.23 13.96 -16.29
CA MET A 159 0.50 14.27 -14.89
C MET A 159 1.24 13.11 -14.22
N THR A 160 2.30 13.45 -13.49
CA THR A 160 3.06 12.46 -12.70
C THR A 160 3.53 13.08 -11.40
N VAL A 161 3.51 12.27 -10.34
CA VAL A 161 4.14 12.62 -9.07
C VAL A 161 4.99 11.45 -8.62
N THR A 162 6.22 11.74 -8.24
CA THR A 162 7.13 10.77 -7.64
C THR A 162 7.60 11.32 -6.31
N ALA A 163 7.40 10.58 -5.25
CA ALA A 163 7.86 10.92 -3.92
C ALA A 163 8.82 9.84 -3.41
N ARG A 164 10.02 10.23 -3.03
CA ARG A 164 10.92 9.41 -2.22
C ARG A 164 10.61 9.62 -0.76
N THR A 165 10.49 8.53 -0.05
CA THR A 165 10.11 8.57 1.35
C THR A 165 11.16 7.87 2.20
N ALA A 166 11.41 8.39 3.41
CA ALA A 166 12.16 7.70 4.42
C ALA A 166 11.16 7.16 5.46
N SER A 167 10.99 5.84 5.48
CA SER A 167 10.20 5.18 6.52
C SER A 167 11.11 4.31 7.37
N PRO A 168 11.11 4.49 8.70
CA PRO A 168 11.84 3.58 9.59
C PRO A 168 11.26 2.15 9.57
N PHE A 169 10.06 1.98 9.00
CA PHE A 169 9.37 0.69 8.92
C PHE A 169 9.53 0.03 7.55
N ALA A 170 9.95 0.75 6.52
CA ALA A 170 10.23 0.16 5.21
C ALA A 170 11.60 -0.51 5.24
N THR A 171 11.61 -1.82 5.43
CA THR A 171 12.84 -2.60 5.53
C THR A 171 12.73 -3.89 4.72
N SER A 172 13.83 -4.25 4.07
CA SER A 172 14.00 -5.56 3.43
C SER A 172 14.85 -6.46 4.31
N PRO A 173 14.61 -7.77 4.32
CA PRO A 173 15.42 -8.70 5.07
C PRO A 173 16.83 -8.76 4.47
N SER A 174 17.85 -8.66 5.33
CA SER A 174 19.24 -8.91 4.92
C SER A 174 19.44 -10.38 4.50
N ARG A 175 20.54 -10.66 3.81
CA ARG A 175 20.90 -12.04 3.44
C ARG A 175 20.94 -12.97 4.65
N VAL A 176 21.43 -12.50 5.79
CA VAL A 176 21.46 -13.25 7.05
C VAL A 176 20.05 -13.58 7.51
N LYS A 177 19.15 -12.61 7.46
CA LYS A 177 17.75 -12.81 7.86
C LYS A 177 17.03 -13.78 6.93
N ILE A 178 17.25 -13.69 5.63
CA ILE A 178 16.72 -14.63 4.64
C ILE A 178 17.23 -16.05 4.92
N LEU A 179 18.53 -16.20 5.20
CA LEU A 179 19.11 -17.49 5.54
C LEU A 179 18.47 -18.09 6.80
N LEU A 180 18.28 -17.29 7.85
CA LEU A 180 17.63 -17.76 9.08
C LEU A 180 16.18 -18.18 8.83
N ILE A 181 15.42 -17.44 8.02
CA ILE A 181 14.05 -17.81 7.61
C ILE A 181 14.08 -19.12 6.83
N ALA A 182 14.99 -19.28 5.88
CA ALA A 182 15.12 -20.50 5.09
C ALA A 182 15.47 -21.71 5.97
N VAL A 183 16.41 -21.55 6.92
CA VAL A 183 16.77 -22.59 7.89
C VAL A 183 15.56 -22.95 8.76
N GLN A 184 14.82 -21.96 9.26
CA GLN A 184 13.64 -22.19 10.09
C GLN A 184 12.55 -22.95 9.33
N LEU A 185 12.23 -22.54 8.10
CA LEU A 185 11.24 -23.22 7.27
C LEU A 185 11.67 -24.64 6.91
N LEU A 186 12.93 -24.83 6.51
CA LEU A 186 13.47 -26.14 6.15
C LEU A 186 13.44 -27.10 7.34
N THR A 187 13.91 -26.65 8.50
CA THR A 187 13.93 -27.47 9.72
C THR A 187 12.52 -27.79 10.20
N ALA A 188 11.56 -26.85 10.08
CA ALA A 188 10.16 -27.09 10.37
C ALA A 188 9.57 -28.17 9.45
N LEU A 189 9.80 -28.07 8.14
CA LEU A 189 9.33 -29.06 7.18
C LEU A 189 9.93 -30.46 7.42
N ILE A 190 11.24 -30.53 7.68
CA ILE A 190 11.93 -31.80 8.02
C ILE A 190 11.37 -32.37 9.32
N ALA A 191 11.23 -31.55 10.36
CA ALA A 191 10.68 -31.99 11.66
C ALA A 191 9.25 -32.52 11.51
N LEU A 192 8.40 -31.80 10.77
CA LEU A 192 7.03 -32.24 10.46
C LEU A 192 7.01 -33.54 9.66
N GLY A 193 7.87 -33.68 8.65
CA GLY A 193 8.00 -34.91 7.86
C GLY A 193 8.45 -36.10 8.70
N LEU A 194 9.44 -35.92 9.60
CA LEU A 194 9.91 -36.96 10.53
C LEU A 194 8.82 -37.32 11.54
N LEU A 195 8.08 -36.35 12.07
CA LEU A 195 6.94 -36.57 12.97
C LEU A 195 5.81 -37.32 12.26
N ALA A 196 5.44 -36.88 11.07
CA ALA A 196 4.41 -37.55 10.26
C ALA A 196 4.78 -39.01 9.97
N ARG A 197 6.05 -39.26 9.61
CA ARG A 197 6.55 -40.62 9.40
C ARG A 197 6.52 -41.47 10.66
N SER A 198 6.89 -40.92 11.80
CA SER A 198 6.81 -41.62 13.09
C SER A 198 5.36 -41.86 13.50
N TRP A 199 4.46 -40.95 13.19
CA TRP A 199 3.04 -41.06 13.51
C TRP A 199 2.33 -42.11 12.66
N VAL A 200 2.65 -42.16 11.37
CA VAL A 200 2.14 -43.23 10.49
C VAL A 200 2.62 -44.61 10.95
N ALA A 201 3.86 -44.69 11.49
CA ALA A 201 4.36 -45.93 12.07
C ALA A 201 3.71 -46.30 13.42
N LEU A 202 3.21 -45.33 14.17
CA LEU A 202 2.55 -45.54 15.47
C LEU A 202 1.04 -45.80 15.35
N LYS A 203 0.42 -45.41 14.24
CA LYS A 203 -1.02 -45.55 14.00
C LYS A 203 -1.31 -46.30 12.72
N SER A 204 -1.45 -47.62 12.83
CA SER A 204 -2.47 -48.34 12.06
C SER A 204 -3.84 -48.24 12.76
N THR A 205 -4.05 -47.33 13.67
CA THR A 205 -5.33 -47.07 14.33
C THR A 205 -6.12 -46.11 13.44
N GLN A 206 -7.11 -46.72 12.79
CA GLN A 206 -8.23 -46.12 12.06
C GLN A 206 -8.35 -44.59 12.25
N LEU A 207 -8.10 -43.85 11.19
CA LEU A 207 -8.56 -42.48 11.05
C LEU A 207 -10.06 -42.50 11.40
N ARG A 208 -10.42 -42.17 12.63
CA ARG A 208 -11.83 -42.10 13.01
C ARG A 208 -12.43 -41.01 12.14
N TRP A 209 -13.18 -41.41 11.14
CA TRP A 209 -14.05 -40.51 10.40
C TRP A 209 -15.01 -39.92 11.44
N ARG A 210 -14.67 -38.75 11.91
CA ARG A 210 -15.58 -37.94 12.71
C ARG A 210 -16.83 -37.75 11.85
N SER A 211 -18.00 -37.79 12.45
CA SER A 211 -19.28 -37.69 11.79
C SER A 211 -19.24 -36.57 10.74
N ALA A 212 -19.47 -36.84 9.48
CA ALA A 212 -19.51 -35.86 8.40
C ALA A 212 -20.42 -34.65 8.71
N TRP A 213 -21.36 -34.84 9.60
CA TRP A 213 -22.27 -33.80 10.09
C TRP A 213 -21.56 -32.69 10.88
N VAL A 214 -20.52 -33.02 11.65
CA VAL A 214 -19.70 -32.03 12.37
C VAL A 214 -18.91 -31.19 11.39
N ASP A 215 -18.34 -31.83 10.39
CA ASP A 215 -17.58 -31.10 9.34
C ASP A 215 -18.50 -30.19 8.55
N LEU A 216 -19.69 -30.68 8.16
CA LEU A 216 -20.70 -29.87 7.48
C LEU A 216 -21.17 -28.71 8.36
N GLY A 217 -21.33 -28.95 9.66
CA GLY A 217 -21.68 -27.91 10.62
C GLY A 217 -20.63 -26.81 10.68
N VAL A 218 -19.35 -27.17 10.84
CA VAL A 218 -18.26 -26.17 10.90
C VAL A 218 -18.10 -25.43 9.58
N VAL A 219 -18.09 -26.14 8.45
CA VAL A 219 -18.02 -25.51 7.12
C VAL A 219 -19.23 -24.61 6.89
N GLY A 220 -20.42 -25.05 7.29
CA GLY A 220 -21.66 -24.26 7.20
C GLY A 220 -21.61 -22.99 8.04
N VAL A 221 -21.08 -23.04 9.26
CA VAL A 221 -20.89 -21.85 10.11
C VAL A 221 -19.89 -20.88 9.51
N LEU A 222 -18.74 -21.37 9.03
CA LEU A 222 -17.72 -20.51 8.40
C LEU A 222 -18.24 -19.87 7.11
N ALA A 223 -18.92 -20.64 6.27
CA ALA A 223 -19.53 -20.12 5.04
C ALA A 223 -20.66 -19.13 5.35
N GLY A 224 -21.53 -19.47 6.32
CA GLY A 224 -22.58 -18.58 6.80
C GLY A 224 -22.00 -17.27 7.32
N TRP A 225 -20.96 -17.33 8.15
CA TRP A 225 -20.30 -16.12 8.65
C TRP A 225 -19.67 -15.26 7.53
N ALA A 226 -19.10 -15.89 6.50
CA ALA A 226 -18.58 -15.16 5.35
C ALA A 226 -19.65 -14.34 4.62
N ILE A 227 -20.91 -14.84 4.63
CA ILE A 227 -22.06 -14.20 3.97
C ILE A 227 -22.70 -13.14 4.88
N ILE A 228 -23.01 -13.48 6.15
CA ILE A 228 -23.82 -12.64 7.04
C ILE A 228 -22.99 -11.80 8.02
N GLY A 229 -21.68 -12.09 8.15
CA GLY A 229 -20.82 -11.35 9.06
C GLY A 229 -20.85 -9.83 8.75
N PRO A 230 -21.00 -8.97 9.76
CA PRO A 230 -21.00 -7.53 9.54
C PRO A 230 -19.65 -7.06 8.98
N LEU A 231 -19.67 -6.01 8.17
CA LEU A 231 -18.46 -5.28 7.81
C LEU A 231 -18.08 -4.41 9.01
N THR A 232 -16.81 -4.50 9.41
CA THR A 232 -16.25 -3.66 10.46
C THR A 232 -15.47 -2.51 9.83
N ASP A 233 -15.16 -1.49 10.61
CA ASP A 233 -14.28 -0.40 10.17
C ASP A 233 -12.92 -0.94 9.71
N ASP A 234 -12.44 -2.01 10.37
CA ASP A 234 -11.18 -2.68 10.03
C ASP A 234 -11.20 -3.29 8.63
N ASP A 235 -12.29 -3.92 8.23
CA ASP A 235 -12.48 -4.46 6.87
C ASP A 235 -12.39 -3.33 5.82
N GLY A 236 -12.98 -2.17 6.15
CA GLY A 236 -12.92 -0.97 5.33
C GLY A 236 -11.49 -0.44 5.16
N PHE A 237 -10.74 -0.35 6.26
CA PHE A 237 -9.34 0.09 6.25
C PHE A 237 -8.45 -0.85 5.45
N ALA A 238 -8.48 -2.15 5.74
CA ALA A 238 -7.68 -3.15 5.03
C ALA A 238 -7.97 -3.16 3.52
N THR A 239 -9.25 -3.07 3.14
CA THR A 239 -9.67 -3.01 1.74
C THR A 239 -9.17 -1.74 1.06
N THR A 240 -9.23 -0.59 1.75
CA THR A 240 -8.78 0.69 1.20
C THR A 240 -7.27 0.72 0.98
N ILE A 241 -6.50 0.20 1.93
CA ILE A 241 -5.04 0.04 1.80
C ILE A 241 -4.71 -0.87 0.62
N ALA A 242 -5.38 -2.03 0.53
CA ALA A 242 -5.16 -3.00 -0.55
C ALA A 242 -5.47 -2.40 -1.94
N ARG A 243 -6.57 -1.64 -2.08
CA ARG A 243 -6.94 -0.95 -3.32
C ARG A 243 -5.90 0.07 -3.78
N ASN A 244 -5.23 0.70 -2.83
CA ASN A 244 -4.22 1.71 -3.15
C ASN A 244 -3.06 1.14 -3.98
N ALA A 245 -2.79 -0.16 -3.87
CA ALA A 245 -1.77 -0.83 -4.66
C ALA A 245 -1.99 -0.71 -6.18
N ALA A 246 -3.25 -0.70 -6.64
CA ALA A 246 -3.57 -0.53 -8.06
C ALA A 246 -3.19 0.85 -8.59
N GLN A 247 -3.31 1.89 -7.76
CA GLN A 247 -3.10 3.28 -8.16
C GLN A 247 -1.64 3.71 -8.02
N THR A 248 -0.92 3.16 -7.06
CA THR A 248 0.42 3.62 -6.68
C THR A 248 1.51 2.56 -6.84
N GLY A 249 1.13 1.31 -7.15
CA GLY A 249 2.05 0.17 -7.19
C GLY A 249 2.49 -0.31 -5.80
N ASN A 250 1.90 0.23 -4.73
CA ASN A 250 2.22 -0.12 -3.34
C ASN A 250 0.93 -0.14 -2.52
N VAL A 251 0.79 -1.05 -1.56
CA VAL A 251 -0.34 -1.04 -0.61
C VAL A 251 -0.37 0.23 0.25
N GLY A 252 0.69 1.02 0.21
CA GLY A 252 0.76 2.27 0.93
C GLY A 252 1.11 2.08 2.40
N ASN A 253 1.20 3.20 3.06
CA ASN A 253 1.40 3.27 4.50
C ASN A 253 0.20 4.03 5.04
N TYR A 254 -0.62 3.38 5.86
CA TYR A 254 -1.84 3.94 6.36
C TYR A 254 -1.75 4.17 7.86
N TYR A 255 -2.08 5.39 8.33
CA TYR A 255 -2.16 5.69 9.76
C TYR A 255 -3.58 5.57 10.24
N ARG A 256 -3.76 4.79 11.24
CA ARG A 256 -5.03 4.63 11.91
C ARG A 256 -5.09 5.43 13.20
N TRP A 257 -4.07 5.27 14.03
CA TRP A 257 -4.01 5.85 15.34
C TRP A 257 -2.64 6.46 15.64
N TRP A 258 -2.62 7.56 16.33
CA TRP A 258 -1.38 8.16 16.87
C TRP A 258 -0.29 8.42 15.84
N ASN A 259 -0.68 8.59 14.61
CA ASN A 259 0.28 8.73 13.53
C ASN A 259 1.23 7.53 13.41
N ALA A 260 0.81 6.36 13.88
CA ALA A 260 1.55 5.12 13.78
C ALA A 260 1.18 4.40 12.47
N SER A 261 2.18 3.95 11.75
CA SER A 261 2.01 3.18 10.53
C SER A 261 1.51 1.77 10.85
N GLU A 262 0.52 1.28 10.13
CA GLU A 262 0.11 -0.13 10.19
C GLU A 262 1.10 -1.05 9.45
N THR A 263 1.94 -0.50 8.58
CA THR A 263 3.09 -1.23 8.05
C THR A 263 4.21 -1.26 9.12
N PRO A 264 5.01 -2.32 9.19
CA PRO A 264 5.31 -3.36 8.20
C PRO A 264 4.38 -4.57 8.22
N PHE A 265 3.27 -4.53 8.94
CA PHE A 265 2.39 -5.70 9.11
C PHE A 265 1.31 -5.83 8.02
N ALA A 266 1.53 -5.22 6.88
CA ALA A 266 0.59 -5.18 5.75
C ALA A 266 0.62 -6.44 4.85
N LEU A 267 1.03 -7.60 5.39
CA LEU A 267 1.06 -8.84 4.60
C LEU A 267 -0.34 -9.23 4.13
N THR A 268 -1.33 -9.06 4.97
CA THR A 268 -2.74 -9.36 4.66
C THR A 268 -3.23 -8.47 3.52
N GLU A 269 -2.94 -7.18 3.58
CA GLU A 269 -3.32 -6.19 2.58
C GLU A 269 -2.59 -6.43 1.25
N GLN A 270 -1.33 -6.85 1.29
CA GLN A 270 -0.59 -7.25 0.09
C GLN A 270 -1.20 -8.48 -0.59
N LEU A 271 -1.67 -9.45 0.20
CA LEU A 271 -2.38 -10.62 -0.32
C LEU A 271 -3.79 -10.26 -0.84
N LEU A 272 -4.45 -9.29 -0.23
CA LEU A 272 -5.75 -8.79 -0.67
C LEU A 272 -5.66 -7.90 -1.92
N ALA A 273 -4.55 -7.19 -2.13
CA ALA A 273 -4.38 -6.25 -3.23
C ALA A 273 -4.79 -6.83 -4.60
N PRO A 274 -4.31 -7.98 -5.05
CA PRO A 274 -4.75 -8.57 -6.32
C PRO A 274 -6.23 -8.95 -6.33
N LEU A 275 -6.80 -9.33 -5.19
CA LEU A 275 -8.21 -9.69 -5.10
C LEU A 275 -9.13 -8.47 -5.25
N THR A 276 -8.71 -7.31 -4.75
CA THR A 276 -9.45 -6.05 -4.90
C THR A 276 -9.52 -5.57 -6.35
N GLN A 277 -8.62 -6.04 -7.21
CA GLN A 277 -8.65 -5.75 -8.66
C GLN A 277 -9.80 -6.51 -9.36
N VAL A 278 -10.18 -7.67 -8.82
CA VAL A 278 -11.24 -8.51 -9.39
C VAL A 278 -12.60 -8.08 -8.88
N SER A 279 -12.75 -7.93 -7.57
CA SER A 279 -14.03 -7.54 -6.96
C SER A 279 -13.83 -6.95 -5.56
N LEU A 280 -14.68 -6.01 -5.20
CA LEU A 280 -14.79 -5.44 -3.84
C LEU A 280 -15.93 -6.09 -3.03
N ALA A 281 -16.60 -7.09 -3.57
CA ALA A 281 -17.67 -7.78 -2.85
C ALA A 281 -17.11 -8.39 -1.56
N PRO A 282 -17.75 -8.16 -0.40
CA PRO A 282 -17.26 -8.66 0.90
C PRO A 282 -17.05 -10.17 0.92
N LEU A 283 -17.95 -10.90 0.30
CA LEU A 283 -17.84 -12.36 0.19
C LEU A 283 -16.57 -12.79 -0.54
N TRP A 284 -16.22 -12.09 -1.63
CA TRP A 284 -15.00 -12.36 -2.39
C TRP A 284 -13.74 -12.10 -1.57
N LEU A 285 -13.69 -10.98 -0.87
CA LEU A 285 -12.53 -10.60 -0.06
C LEU A 285 -12.36 -11.49 1.19
N ARG A 286 -13.42 -12.13 1.66
CA ARG A 286 -13.41 -13.08 2.78
C ARG A 286 -13.07 -14.51 2.37
N MET A 287 -13.07 -14.83 1.07
CA MET A 287 -12.77 -16.18 0.59
C MET A 287 -11.44 -16.75 1.11
N PRO A 288 -10.30 -16.02 1.10
CA PRO A 288 -9.05 -16.56 1.60
C PRO A 288 -9.10 -16.96 3.07
N SER A 289 -9.66 -16.13 3.94
CA SER A 289 -9.79 -16.43 5.38
C SER A 289 -10.75 -17.58 5.64
N THR A 290 -11.85 -17.68 4.89
CA THR A 290 -12.80 -18.77 4.98
C THR A 290 -12.16 -20.10 4.56
N VAL A 291 -11.43 -20.11 3.45
CA VAL A 291 -10.71 -21.31 2.97
C VAL A 291 -9.65 -21.75 3.97
N LEU A 292 -8.87 -20.80 4.52
CA LEU A 292 -7.88 -21.11 5.56
C LEU A 292 -8.54 -21.64 6.83
N GLY A 293 -9.67 -21.08 7.25
CA GLY A 293 -10.44 -21.57 8.40
C GLY A 293 -10.91 -23.01 8.20
N VAL A 294 -11.45 -23.32 7.03
CA VAL A 294 -11.84 -24.70 6.67
C VAL A 294 -10.64 -25.64 6.64
N ALA A 295 -9.54 -25.24 6.00
CA ALA A 295 -8.31 -26.03 5.97
C ALA A 295 -7.77 -26.29 7.39
N THR A 296 -7.76 -25.28 8.23
CA THR A 296 -7.36 -25.38 9.66
C THR A 296 -8.24 -26.39 10.40
N TRP A 297 -9.54 -26.33 10.21
CA TRP A 297 -10.47 -27.33 10.79
C TRP A 297 -10.11 -28.74 10.38
N PHE A 298 -9.89 -28.97 9.09
CA PHE A 298 -9.55 -30.32 8.60
C PHE A 298 -8.20 -30.80 9.11
N VAL A 299 -7.19 -29.94 9.22
CA VAL A 299 -5.89 -30.31 9.82
C VAL A 299 -6.04 -30.64 11.28
N LEU A 300 -6.71 -29.81 12.06
CA LEU A 300 -6.89 -30.04 13.49
C LEU A 300 -7.77 -31.26 13.79
N SER A 301 -8.91 -31.37 13.13
CA SER A 301 -9.88 -32.46 13.39
C SER A 301 -9.36 -33.83 12.98
N ARG A 302 -8.41 -33.92 12.08
CA ARG A 302 -7.83 -35.19 11.58
C ARG A 302 -6.40 -35.45 12.04
N GLY A 303 -5.67 -34.37 12.36
CA GLY A 303 -4.29 -34.46 12.78
C GLY A 303 -4.07 -34.47 14.29
N VAL A 304 -4.93 -33.78 15.03
CA VAL A 304 -4.76 -33.55 16.49
C VAL A 304 -5.85 -34.22 17.32
N LEU A 305 -7.09 -34.20 16.87
CA LEU A 305 -8.25 -34.78 17.55
C LEU A 305 -8.59 -36.16 17.00
#